data_1b3035dc3866a8e9ce77293a140df6e0
#
_entry.id   1b3035dc3866a8e9ce77293a140df6e0
#
_cell.length_a   1.000
_cell.length_b   1.000
_cell.length_c   1.000
_cell.angle_alpha   90.00
_cell.angle_beta   90.00
_cell.angle_gamma   90.00
#
_symmetry.space_group_name_H-M   'P 1'
#
loop_
_entity.id
_entity.type
_entity.pdbx_description
1 polymer ?
#
loop_
_entity_poly.entity_id
_entity_poly.type
_entity_poly.pdbx_seq_one_letter_code
_entity_poly.pdbx_strand_id
1 'polypeptide(L)'
;MVTIGTLGSHSALNILSGAKDEGFETVLLCEKSRKFYERFRVADEIMYLDSLSEIKREDIQEKLNERDVILVPHGSYISYLDLDFLENEFSVPIFGNKFLFRFESDRELERKWFLKAGMRIPRTFEPETIDRRVIVKYHGAKGGKGYFTVDTPEEYFEKKIEGDVQIQEWIHGVTMYFHYFYSPLQKELELTSIDRRYETTADAVHTFPDREPTYVVVGNFPLVIRESLLEQVFDIGDKVVDASRNLHEKGLIGPFCLETIVTDAPEIVVFEISARIVAGTNFYVPYSPYTYAKYFEPMSAGRRIAREIKMALEEERIKDVVS
;
A
#
# COMPACT_ATOMS: atom_id res chain seq x y z
N MET A 1 25.40 13.59 -3.88
CA MET A 1 24.33 13.73 -2.82
C MET A 1 23.17 12.90 -3.30
N VAL A 2 22.62 12.03 -2.44
CA VAL A 2 21.50 11.16 -2.81
C VAL A 2 20.27 11.98 -3.16
N THR A 3 19.59 11.59 -4.25
CA THR A 3 18.34 12.18 -4.73
C THR A 3 17.19 11.19 -4.49
N ILE A 4 16.05 11.65 -4.00
CA ILE A 4 14.87 10.80 -3.85
C ILE A 4 13.96 10.97 -5.06
N GLY A 5 13.63 9.84 -5.69
CA GLY A 5 12.78 9.80 -6.88
C GLY A 5 11.53 8.94 -6.73
N THR A 6 10.53 9.21 -7.56
CA THR A 6 9.34 8.34 -7.67
C THR A 6 8.62 8.54 -9.00
N LEU A 7 7.70 7.63 -9.33
CA LEU A 7 6.82 7.76 -10.49
C LEU A 7 5.70 8.74 -10.22
N GLY A 8 5.35 9.58 -11.21
CA GLY A 8 4.27 10.57 -11.14
C GLY A 8 2.88 9.94 -11.13
N SER A 9 2.50 9.35 -10.00
CA SER A 9 1.19 8.74 -9.76
C SER A 9 0.97 8.59 -8.26
N HIS A 10 -0.21 8.16 -7.87
CA HIS A 10 -0.58 7.68 -6.54
C HIS A 10 -0.10 8.58 -5.39
N SER A 11 1.03 8.24 -4.75
CA SER A 11 1.58 8.90 -3.54
C SER A 11 2.77 9.83 -3.84
N ALA A 12 3.01 10.20 -5.11
CA ALA A 12 4.19 10.97 -5.50
C ALA A 12 4.33 12.29 -4.75
N LEU A 13 3.25 13.04 -4.54
CA LEU A 13 3.28 14.30 -3.79
C LEU A 13 3.72 14.09 -2.34
N ASN A 14 3.23 13.03 -1.69
CA ASN A 14 3.62 12.69 -0.31
C ASN A 14 5.12 12.36 -0.23
N ILE A 15 5.60 11.51 -1.13
CA ILE A 15 7.00 11.07 -1.18
C ILE A 15 7.93 12.26 -1.37
N LEU A 16 7.70 13.07 -2.41
CA LEU A 16 8.59 14.17 -2.77
C LEU A 16 8.52 15.33 -1.75
N SER A 17 7.34 15.64 -1.22
CA SER A 17 7.22 16.65 -0.16
C SER A 17 8.01 16.24 1.07
N GLY A 18 7.86 14.98 1.51
CA GLY A 18 8.59 14.48 2.65
C GLY A 18 10.11 14.42 2.43
N ALA A 19 10.56 14.14 1.20
CA ALA A 19 11.97 14.18 0.84
C ALA A 19 12.54 15.61 0.98
N LYS A 20 11.79 16.62 0.53
CA LYS A 20 12.19 18.02 0.70
C LYS A 20 12.20 18.46 2.17
N ASP A 21 11.25 17.99 2.98
CA ASP A 21 11.22 18.27 4.42
C ASP A 21 12.49 17.77 5.15
N GLU A 22 13.13 16.73 4.65
CA GLU A 22 14.38 16.16 5.17
C GLU A 22 15.64 16.68 4.44
N GLY A 23 15.48 17.56 3.44
CA GLY A 23 16.57 18.26 2.76
C GLY A 23 17.17 17.52 1.56
N PHE A 24 16.45 16.55 0.98
CA PHE A 24 16.88 15.86 -0.23
C PHE A 24 16.51 16.62 -1.50
N GLU A 25 17.33 16.48 -2.55
CA GLU A 25 16.90 16.74 -3.91
C GLU A 25 15.88 15.70 -4.36
N THR A 26 14.99 16.12 -5.29
CA THR A 26 13.86 15.29 -5.69
C THR A 26 13.71 15.22 -7.20
N VAL A 27 13.40 14.02 -7.72
CA VAL A 27 13.11 13.79 -9.13
C VAL A 27 11.77 13.06 -9.31
N LEU A 28 10.95 13.58 -10.20
CA LEU A 28 9.68 12.98 -10.57
C LEU A 28 9.74 12.43 -12.00
N LEU A 29 9.55 11.13 -12.18
CA LEU A 29 9.35 10.52 -13.50
C LEU A 29 7.86 10.54 -13.82
N CYS A 30 7.44 11.31 -14.81
CA CYS A 30 6.03 11.62 -15.03
C CYS A 30 5.63 11.53 -16.50
N GLU A 31 4.44 11.02 -16.78
CA GLU A 31 3.88 11.11 -18.13
C GLU A 31 3.62 12.56 -18.54
N LYS A 32 3.91 12.88 -19.80
CA LYS A 32 3.69 14.23 -20.41
C LYS A 32 2.27 14.76 -20.25
N SER A 33 1.29 13.86 -20.08
CA SER A 33 -0.11 14.18 -19.84
C SER A 33 -0.41 14.72 -18.44
N ARG A 34 0.46 14.47 -17.47
CA ARG A 34 0.24 14.78 -16.04
C ARG A 34 0.92 16.08 -15.59
N LYS A 35 0.77 17.14 -16.36
CA LYS A 35 1.38 18.46 -16.09
C LYS A 35 0.91 19.12 -14.78
N PHE A 36 -0.12 18.60 -14.12
CA PHE A 36 -0.58 19.16 -12.85
C PHE A 36 0.48 19.14 -11.75
N TYR A 37 1.48 18.25 -11.83
CA TYR A 37 2.61 18.22 -10.88
C TYR A 37 3.45 19.50 -10.90
N GLU A 38 3.52 20.23 -12.01
CA GLU A 38 4.19 21.52 -12.11
C GLU A 38 3.58 22.59 -11.20
N ARG A 39 2.32 22.37 -10.75
CA ARG A 39 1.64 23.28 -9.81
C ARG A 39 2.14 23.13 -8.37
N PHE A 40 2.86 22.05 -8.08
CA PHE A 40 3.42 21.75 -6.77
C PHE A 40 4.95 21.92 -6.82
N ARG A 41 5.52 22.51 -5.79
CA ARG A 41 6.98 22.75 -5.71
C ARG A 41 7.69 21.62 -4.96
N VAL A 42 7.32 20.37 -5.24
CA VAL A 42 7.83 19.19 -4.53
C VAL A 42 8.88 18.43 -5.32
N ALA A 43 8.98 18.66 -6.64
CA ALA A 43 10.01 18.10 -7.50
C ALA A 43 11.00 19.19 -7.93
N ASP A 44 12.29 18.97 -7.72
CA ASP A 44 13.34 19.85 -8.25
C ASP A 44 13.53 19.60 -9.73
N GLU A 45 13.31 18.38 -10.19
CA GLU A 45 13.29 18.00 -11.60
C GLU A 45 12.08 17.12 -11.92
N ILE A 46 11.49 17.33 -13.09
CA ILE A 46 10.47 16.46 -13.67
C ILE A 46 11.03 15.87 -14.97
N MET A 47 11.27 14.57 -14.96
CA MET A 47 11.63 13.80 -16.15
C MET A 47 10.36 13.33 -16.84
N TYR A 48 10.05 13.90 -17.99
CA TYR A 48 8.86 13.54 -18.76
C TYR A 48 9.08 12.31 -19.61
N LEU A 49 8.16 11.36 -19.48
CA LEU A 49 8.09 10.08 -20.21
C LEU A 49 6.83 10.06 -21.08
N ASP A 50 6.83 9.25 -22.13
CA ASP A 50 5.62 8.96 -22.89
C ASP A 50 4.71 7.97 -22.14
N SER A 51 5.33 7.02 -21.43
CA SER A 51 4.67 6.07 -20.51
C SER A 51 5.56 5.83 -19.30
N LEU A 52 4.97 5.59 -18.13
CA LEU A 52 5.72 5.23 -16.92
C LEU A 52 6.52 3.92 -17.08
N SER A 53 6.11 3.04 -18.00
CA SER A 53 6.87 1.81 -18.31
C SER A 53 8.23 2.07 -18.95
N GLU A 54 8.50 3.28 -19.49
CA GLU A 54 9.81 3.64 -20.05
C GLU A 54 10.94 3.68 -19.00
N ILE A 55 10.61 3.69 -17.70
CA ILE A 55 11.62 3.55 -16.64
C ILE A 55 12.42 2.22 -16.77
N LYS A 56 11.90 1.25 -17.52
CA LYS A 56 12.61 0.01 -17.85
C LYS A 56 13.80 0.22 -18.79
N ARG A 57 13.85 1.34 -19.52
CA ARG A 57 14.91 1.64 -20.47
C ARG A 57 16.24 1.83 -19.75
N GLU A 58 17.30 1.24 -20.30
CA GLU A 58 18.66 1.30 -19.76
C GLU A 58 19.16 2.75 -19.64
N ASP A 59 18.97 3.57 -20.68
CA ASP A 59 19.41 4.96 -20.71
C ASP A 59 18.73 5.83 -19.62
N ILE A 60 17.51 5.46 -19.19
CA ILE A 60 16.82 6.14 -18.08
C ILE A 60 17.39 5.67 -16.76
N GLN A 61 17.60 4.36 -16.59
CA GLN A 61 18.18 3.81 -15.38
C GLN A 61 19.62 4.30 -15.16
N GLU A 62 20.41 4.39 -16.20
CA GLU A 62 21.77 4.98 -16.15
C GLU A 62 21.74 6.42 -15.64
N LYS A 63 20.86 7.27 -16.19
CA LYS A 63 20.71 8.66 -15.74
C LYS A 63 20.30 8.79 -14.28
N LEU A 64 19.44 7.86 -13.79
CA LEU A 64 19.04 7.85 -12.40
C LEU A 64 20.19 7.39 -11.50
N ASN A 65 20.95 6.38 -11.92
CA ASN A 65 22.11 5.87 -11.19
C ASN A 65 23.26 6.90 -11.15
N GLU A 66 23.54 7.63 -12.25
CA GLU A 66 24.54 8.71 -12.29
C GLU A 66 24.24 9.84 -11.28
N ARG A 67 22.99 9.97 -10.86
CA ARG A 67 22.52 10.98 -9.91
C ARG A 67 22.27 10.41 -8.51
N ASP A 68 22.74 9.22 -8.22
CA ASP A 68 22.52 8.53 -6.94
C ASP A 68 21.04 8.52 -6.52
N VAL A 69 20.12 8.25 -7.47
CA VAL A 69 18.69 8.25 -7.18
C VAL A 69 18.30 6.99 -6.41
N ILE A 70 17.60 7.18 -5.29
CA ILE A 70 16.85 6.12 -4.62
C ILE A 70 15.38 6.32 -4.96
N LEU A 71 14.77 5.33 -5.60
CA LEU A 71 13.35 5.35 -5.94
C LEU A 71 12.50 4.87 -4.78
N VAL A 72 11.45 5.62 -4.45
CA VAL A 72 10.44 5.21 -3.48
C VAL A 72 9.23 4.65 -4.22
N PRO A 73 8.93 3.34 -4.06
CA PRO A 73 7.88 2.67 -4.78
C PRO A 73 6.51 2.91 -4.16
N HIS A 74 5.49 2.93 -5.01
CA HIS A 74 4.06 2.90 -4.66
C HIS A 74 3.29 1.98 -5.63
N GLY A 75 1.97 1.89 -5.53
CA GLY A 75 1.18 0.92 -6.28
C GLY A 75 1.38 0.91 -7.80
N SER A 76 1.84 2.03 -8.40
CA SER A 76 2.10 2.08 -9.85
C SER A 76 3.32 1.27 -10.27
N TYR A 77 4.29 1.02 -9.39
CA TYR A 77 5.42 0.13 -9.71
C TYR A 77 4.92 -1.27 -10.05
N ILE A 78 4.01 -1.79 -9.26
CA ILE A 78 3.40 -3.12 -9.49
C ILE A 78 2.49 -3.11 -10.74
N SER A 79 1.91 -1.97 -11.07
CA SER A 79 0.97 -1.84 -12.20
C SER A 79 1.64 -1.67 -13.56
N TYR A 80 2.80 -1.00 -13.61
CA TYR A 80 3.50 -0.64 -14.85
C TYR A 80 4.78 -1.42 -15.08
N LEU A 81 5.33 -2.05 -14.05
CA LEU A 81 6.55 -2.84 -14.17
C LEU A 81 6.21 -4.32 -13.99
N ASP A 82 6.84 -5.14 -14.79
CA ASP A 82 6.85 -6.57 -14.58
C ASP A 82 7.67 -6.92 -13.34
N LEU A 83 7.16 -7.82 -12.49
CA LEU A 83 7.81 -8.15 -11.23
C LEU A 83 9.13 -8.89 -11.43
N ASP A 84 9.20 -9.78 -12.45
CA ASP A 84 10.44 -10.50 -12.74
C ASP A 84 11.53 -9.54 -13.20
N PHE A 85 11.18 -8.55 -14.06
CA PHE A 85 12.08 -7.48 -14.44
C PHE A 85 12.51 -6.64 -13.22
N LEU A 86 11.56 -6.25 -12.36
CA LEU A 86 11.84 -5.42 -11.19
C LEU A 86 12.79 -6.12 -10.20
N GLU A 87 12.59 -7.41 -10.00
CA GLU A 87 13.41 -8.21 -9.10
C GLU A 87 14.83 -8.47 -9.63
N ASN A 88 14.98 -8.77 -10.94
CA ASN A 88 16.20 -9.35 -11.49
C ASN A 88 17.01 -8.41 -12.40
N GLU A 89 16.37 -7.43 -13.05
CA GLU A 89 17.00 -6.62 -14.09
C GLU A 89 17.04 -5.12 -13.74
N PHE A 90 16.14 -4.67 -12.87
CA PHE A 90 16.05 -3.26 -12.51
C PHE A 90 17.24 -2.81 -11.64
N SER A 91 18.06 -1.89 -12.15
CA SER A 91 19.34 -1.51 -11.58
C SER A 91 19.32 -0.31 -10.62
N VAL A 92 18.22 0.48 -10.62
CA VAL A 92 18.13 1.66 -9.75
C VAL A 92 17.70 1.22 -8.34
N PRO A 93 18.40 1.66 -7.28
CA PRO A 93 18.02 1.32 -5.91
C PRO A 93 16.58 1.69 -5.58
N ILE A 94 15.83 0.75 -4.97
CA ILE A 94 14.46 0.95 -4.53
C ILE A 94 14.43 0.94 -3.00
N PHE A 95 13.86 1.98 -2.39
CA PHE A 95 13.59 1.99 -0.95
C PHE A 95 12.55 0.92 -0.60
N GLY A 96 12.84 0.12 0.41
CA GLY A 96 11.99 -0.99 0.81
C GLY A 96 12.45 -2.32 0.24
N ASN A 97 11.59 -3.32 0.30
CA ASN A 97 11.89 -4.67 -0.18
C ASN A 97 11.03 -5.03 -1.40
N LYS A 98 11.58 -4.84 -2.61
CA LYS A 98 10.90 -5.11 -3.88
C LYS A 98 10.42 -6.56 -4.04
N PHE A 99 11.09 -7.53 -3.39
CA PHE A 99 10.73 -8.94 -3.47
C PHE A 99 9.40 -9.27 -2.76
N LEU A 100 8.92 -8.40 -1.87
CA LEU A 100 7.61 -8.58 -1.25
C LEU A 100 6.43 -8.14 -2.13
N PHE A 101 6.67 -7.42 -3.24
CA PHE A 101 5.62 -7.02 -4.17
C PHE A 101 4.95 -8.21 -4.84
N ARG A 102 5.67 -9.32 -5.03
CA ARG A 102 5.10 -10.58 -5.53
C ARG A 102 4.01 -11.11 -4.58
N PHE A 103 4.25 -11.02 -3.28
CA PHE A 103 3.30 -11.47 -2.26
C PHE A 103 2.09 -10.53 -2.15
N GLU A 104 2.26 -9.24 -2.36
CA GLU A 104 1.17 -8.26 -2.44
C GLU A 104 0.30 -8.47 -3.70
N SER A 105 0.91 -8.91 -4.81
CA SER A 105 0.24 -8.99 -6.10
C SER A 105 -0.54 -10.29 -6.31
N ASP A 106 -0.23 -11.34 -5.56
CA ASP A 106 -0.83 -12.66 -5.66
C ASP A 106 -1.63 -12.97 -4.39
N ARG A 107 -2.96 -13.09 -4.54
CA ARG A 107 -3.90 -13.33 -3.43
C ARG A 107 -3.62 -14.62 -2.66
N GLU A 108 -3.10 -15.66 -3.33
CA GLU A 108 -2.78 -16.92 -2.66
C GLU A 108 -1.48 -16.82 -1.85
N LEU A 109 -0.48 -16.11 -2.37
CA LEU A 109 0.75 -15.83 -1.64
C LEU A 109 0.49 -14.90 -0.45
N GLU A 110 -0.30 -13.85 -0.66
CA GLU A 110 -0.75 -12.95 0.39
C GLU A 110 -1.49 -13.70 1.51
N ARG A 111 -2.45 -14.55 1.14
CA ARG A 111 -3.17 -15.38 2.10
C ARG A 111 -2.24 -16.30 2.90
N LYS A 112 -1.26 -16.94 2.25
CA LYS A 112 -0.26 -17.77 2.92
C LYS A 112 0.59 -16.96 3.91
N TRP A 113 0.91 -15.71 3.56
CA TRP A 113 1.61 -14.80 4.47
C TRP A 113 0.78 -14.54 5.72
N PHE A 114 -0.48 -14.16 5.57
CA PHE A 114 -1.38 -13.90 6.70
C PHE A 114 -1.62 -15.12 7.59
N LEU A 115 -1.81 -16.29 7.00
CA LEU A 115 -1.96 -17.54 7.77
C LEU A 115 -0.69 -17.86 8.57
N LYS A 116 0.50 -17.67 7.99
CA LYS A 116 1.78 -17.83 8.70
C LYS A 116 1.93 -16.82 9.84
N ALA A 117 1.43 -15.61 9.66
CA ALA A 117 1.40 -14.58 10.69
C ALA A 117 0.32 -14.82 11.76
N GLY A 118 -0.51 -15.84 11.61
CA GLY A 118 -1.61 -16.14 12.55
C GLY A 118 -2.73 -15.10 12.52
N MET A 119 -2.96 -14.45 11.37
CA MET A 119 -3.99 -13.42 11.22
C MET A 119 -5.38 -14.03 11.14
N ARG A 120 -6.38 -13.32 11.67
CA ARG A 120 -7.79 -13.53 11.32
C ARG A 120 -8.02 -12.96 9.92
N ILE A 121 -8.34 -13.82 8.97
CA ILE A 121 -8.63 -13.47 7.58
C ILE A 121 -10.01 -13.98 7.18
N PRO A 122 -10.65 -13.42 6.13
CA PRO A 122 -11.91 -13.94 5.62
C PRO A 122 -11.77 -15.42 5.22
N ARG A 123 -12.78 -16.23 5.54
CA ARG A 123 -12.85 -17.62 5.05
C ARG A 123 -13.03 -17.64 3.55
N THR A 124 -12.51 -18.66 2.89
CA THR A 124 -12.78 -18.93 1.47
C THR A 124 -13.84 -20.02 1.35
N PHE A 125 -14.60 -19.97 0.25
CA PHE A 125 -15.66 -20.91 -0.05
C PHE A 125 -15.46 -21.49 -1.45
N GLU A 126 -15.89 -22.75 -1.61
CA GLU A 126 -16.17 -23.29 -2.93
C GLU A 126 -17.61 -22.93 -3.31
N PRO A 127 -17.95 -22.76 -4.59
CA PRO A 127 -19.28 -22.33 -5.01
C PRO A 127 -20.43 -23.15 -4.38
N GLU A 128 -20.26 -24.46 -4.30
CA GLU A 128 -21.24 -25.39 -3.77
C GLU A 128 -21.41 -25.33 -2.24
N THR A 129 -20.46 -24.68 -1.55
CA THR A 129 -20.42 -24.61 -0.09
C THR A 129 -20.90 -23.27 0.47
N ILE A 130 -21.41 -22.39 -0.38
CA ILE A 130 -21.92 -21.07 0.02
C ILE A 130 -23.16 -21.29 0.91
N ASP A 131 -23.03 -20.97 2.20
CA ASP A 131 -24.10 -21.13 3.22
C ASP A 131 -24.52 -19.78 3.83
N ARG A 132 -23.95 -18.68 3.33
CA ARG A 132 -24.13 -17.30 3.82
C ARG A 132 -23.71 -16.30 2.77
N ARG A 133 -23.94 -15.01 3.03
CA ARG A 133 -23.43 -13.94 2.16
C ARG A 133 -21.93 -14.01 2.03
N VAL A 134 -21.46 -14.03 0.79
CA VAL A 134 -20.07 -14.02 0.39
C VAL A 134 -19.80 -12.88 -0.59
N ILE A 135 -18.54 -12.46 -0.67
CA ILE A 135 -18.06 -11.56 -1.72
C ILE A 135 -17.24 -12.37 -2.72
N VAL A 136 -17.57 -12.19 -4.00
CA VAL A 136 -16.85 -12.80 -5.13
C VAL A 136 -15.96 -11.76 -5.77
N LYS A 137 -14.66 -12.05 -5.86
CA LYS A 137 -13.62 -11.13 -6.34
C LYS A 137 -12.91 -11.74 -7.54
N TYR A 138 -12.88 -11.03 -8.67
CA TYR A 138 -12.06 -11.44 -9.81
C TYR A 138 -10.57 -11.27 -9.50
N HIS A 139 -9.74 -12.21 -9.99
CA HIS A 139 -8.30 -12.06 -9.92
C HIS A 139 -7.85 -10.86 -10.79
N GLY A 140 -6.92 -10.05 -10.26
CA GLY A 140 -6.44 -8.85 -10.97
C GLY A 140 -7.41 -7.66 -10.98
N ALA A 141 -8.58 -7.74 -10.34
CA ALA A 141 -9.47 -6.58 -10.17
C ALA A 141 -8.77 -5.49 -9.35
N LYS A 142 -8.81 -4.24 -9.83
CA LYS A 142 -8.14 -3.09 -9.21
C LYS A 142 -9.13 -1.99 -8.89
N GLY A 143 -8.89 -1.31 -7.77
CA GLY A 143 -9.64 -0.10 -7.40
C GLY A 143 -11.12 -0.31 -7.09
N GLY A 144 -11.50 -1.46 -6.53
CA GLY A 144 -12.87 -1.73 -6.09
C GLY A 144 -13.85 -2.11 -7.21
N LYS A 145 -13.36 -2.43 -8.41
CA LYS A 145 -14.16 -2.92 -9.53
C LYS A 145 -14.13 -4.45 -9.60
N GLY A 146 -15.23 -5.06 -10.11
CA GLY A 146 -15.30 -6.50 -10.34
C GLY A 146 -15.54 -7.31 -9.07
N TYR A 147 -16.28 -6.74 -8.10
CA TYR A 147 -16.79 -7.44 -6.94
C TYR A 147 -18.31 -7.51 -7.01
N PHE A 148 -18.87 -8.61 -6.55
CA PHE A 148 -20.31 -8.74 -6.32
C PHE A 148 -20.55 -9.69 -5.13
N THR A 149 -21.75 -9.67 -4.61
CA THR A 149 -22.15 -10.53 -3.49
C THR A 149 -23.19 -11.54 -3.94
N VAL A 150 -23.19 -12.72 -3.30
CA VAL A 150 -24.22 -13.73 -3.43
C VAL A 150 -24.47 -14.35 -2.06
N ASP A 151 -25.67 -14.87 -1.85
CA ASP A 151 -26.08 -15.48 -0.58
C ASP A 151 -26.17 -17.02 -0.68
N THR A 152 -26.30 -17.57 -1.90
CA THR A 152 -26.48 -19.01 -2.14
C THR A 152 -25.67 -19.52 -3.34
N PRO A 153 -25.45 -20.84 -3.45
CA PRO A 153 -24.85 -21.45 -4.65
C PRO A 153 -25.62 -21.14 -5.94
N GLU A 154 -26.97 -21.17 -5.87
CA GLU A 154 -27.83 -20.93 -7.04
C GLU A 154 -27.58 -19.52 -7.61
N GLU A 155 -27.57 -18.49 -6.75
CA GLU A 155 -27.24 -17.11 -7.15
C GLU A 155 -25.86 -16.99 -7.80
N TYR A 156 -24.88 -17.74 -7.28
CA TYR A 156 -23.54 -17.77 -7.85
C TYR A 156 -23.55 -18.33 -9.28
N PHE A 157 -24.19 -19.48 -9.49
CA PHE A 157 -24.22 -20.14 -10.80
C PHE A 157 -25.07 -19.36 -11.83
N GLU A 158 -26.03 -18.55 -11.40
CA GLU A 158 -26.81 -17.67 -12.28
C GLU A 158 -25.99 -16.50 -12.85
N LYS A 159 -24.91 -16.07 -12.19
CA LYS A 159 -24.10 -14.88 -12.55
C LYS A 159 -23.22 -15.06 -13.80
N LYS A 160 -23.10 -16.26 -14.39
CA LYS A 160 -22.28 -16.55 -15.58
C LYS A 160 -20.87 -15.93 -15.47
N ILE A 161 -20.14 -16.33 -14.44
CA ILE A 161 -18.83 -15.79 -14.10
C ILE A 161 -17.82 -16.24 -15.16
N GLU A 162 -17.12 -15.29 -15.77
CA GLU A 162 -16.05 -15.55 -16.71
C GLU A 162 -14.70 -15.23 -16.05
N GLY A 163 -13.80 -16.24 -15.99
CA GLY A 163 -12.46 -16.12 -15.42
C GLY A 163 -12.34 -16.60 -13.98
N ASP A 164 -11.13 -16.52 -13.46
CA ASP A 164 -10.83 -16.99 -12.10
C ASP A 164 -11.31 -15.98 -11.06
N VAL A 165 -11.98 -16.52 -10.03
CA VAL A 165 -12.52 -15.74 -8.93
C VAL A 165 -12.12 -16.34 -7.59
N GLN A 166 -12.06 -15.50 -6.56
CA GLN A 166 -11.97 -15.92 -5.17
C GLN A 166 -13.27 -15.59 -4.46
N ILE A 167 -13.86 -16.58 -3.80
CA ILE A 167 -15.09 -16.45 -3.00
C ILE A 167 -14.67 -16.32 -1.54
N GLN A 168 -15.02 -15.20 -0.90
CA GLN A 168 -14.65 -14.91 0.48
C GLN A 168 -15.86 -14.60 1.35
N GLU A 169 -15.73 -14.89 2.62
CA GLU A 169 -16.68 -14.49 3.67
C GLU A 169 -16.96 -12.97 3.58
N TRP A 170 -18.25 -12.61 3.59
CA TRP A 170 -18.66 -11.22 3.78
C TRP A 170 -18.56 -10.87 5.26
N ILE A 171 -17.64 -9.98 5.60
CA ILE A 171 -17.45 -9.54 6.98
C ILE A 171 -18.27 -8.27 7.23
N HIS A 172 -19.11 -8.27 8.25
CA HIS A 172 -19.82 -7.08 8.71
C HIS A 172 -18.94 -6.27 9.65
N GLY A 173 -18.70 -5.01 9.32
CA GLY A 173 -17.87 -4.12 10.12
C GLY A 173 -17.49 -2.85 9.40
N VAL A 174 -16.55 -2.12 9.97
CA VAL A 174 -16.01 -0.88 9.43
C VAL A 174 -14.66 -1.16 8.80
N THR A 175 -14.51 -0.80 7.53
CA THR A 175 -13.20 -0.86 6.86
C THR A 175 -12.25 0.17 7.47
N MET A 176 -11.07 -0.30 7.89
CA MET A 176 -10.00 0.52 8.42
C MET A 176 -8.68 0.11 7.79
N TYR A 177 -7.90 1.09 7.39
CA TYR A 177 -6.61 0.94 6.72
C TYR A 177 -5.53 1.38 7.67
N PHE A 178 -4.78 0.41 8.22
CA PHE A 178 -3.71 0.67 9.17
C PHE A 178 -2.41 0.90 8.42
N HIS A 179 -1.91 2.13 8.45
CA HIS A 179 -0.65 2.52 7.84
C HIS A 179 0.47 2.40 8.85
N TYR A 180 1.38 1.49 8.59
CA TYR A 180 2.55 1.26 9.43
C TYR A 180 3.84 1.71 8.76
N PHE A 181 4.88 1.80 9.56
CA PHE A 181 6.26 1.91 9.12
C PHE A 181 7.11 0.98 9.97
N TYR A 182 7.86 0.09 9.33
CA TYR A 182 8.86 -0.72 10.01
C TYR A 182 10.25 -0.20 9.71
N SER A 183 10.99 0.23 10.74
CA SER A 183 12.39 0.63 10.65
C SER A 183 13.31 -0.57 10.92
N PRO A 184 14.03 -1.08 9.92
CA PRO A 184 15.03 -2.12 10.16
C PRO A 184 16.25 -1.57 10.90
N LEU A 185 16.52 -0.26 10.84
CA LEU A 185 17.60 0.40 11.54
C LEU A 185 17.36 0.41 13.06
N GLN A 186 16.14 0.79 13.46
CA GLN A 186 15.72 0.88 14.87
C GLN A 186 15.09 -0.42 15.37
N LYS A 187 14.70 -1.34 14.47
CA LYS A 187 13.95 -2.58 14.76
C LYS A 187 12.61 -2.26 15.44
N GLU A 188 11.93 -1.25 14.95
CA GLU A 188 10.72 -0.72 15.56
C GLU A 188 9.60 -0.65 14.54
N LEU A 189 8.39 -1.05 14.96
CA LEU A 189 7.14 -0.85 14.23
C LEU A 189 6.46 0.44 14.70
N GLU A 190 6.02 1.24 13.77
CA GLU A 190 5.29 2.48 13.99
C GLU A 190 3.91 2.43 13.33
N LEU A 191 2.89 2.92 14.01
CA LEU A 191 1.61 3.22 13.41
C LEU A 191 1.64 4.68 12.94
N THR A 192 1.55 4.92 11.62
CA THR A 192 1.67 6.28 11.09
C THR A 192 0.33 6.99 10.94
N SER A 193 -0.70 6.27 10.51
CA SER A 193 -2.07 6.78 10.43
C SER A 193 -3.07 5.63 10.31
N ILE A 194 -4.33 5.96 10.49
CA ILE A 194 -5.45 5.08 10.16
C ILE A 194 -6.38 5.85 9.24
N ASP A 195 -6.80 5.22 8.15
CA ASP A 195 -7.70 5.81 7.18
C ASP A 195 -8.94 4.95 6.95
N ARG A 196 -10.03 5.58 6.53
CA ARG A 196 -11.15 4.94 5.87
C ARG A 196 -11.21 5.38 4.42
N ARG A 197 -11.47 4.46 3.51
CA ARG A 197 -11.71 4.77 2.10
C ARG A 197 -13.08 5.41 1.94
N TYR A 198 -13.16 6.42 1.07
CA TYR A 198 -14.43 6.98 0.63
C TYR A 198 -14.79 6.35 -0.72
N GLU A 199 -15.80 5.52 -0.69
CA GLU A 199 -16.24 4.71 -1.82
C GLU A 199 -17.47 5.34 -2.46
N THR A 200 -17.55 5.35 -3.81
CA THR A 200 -18.53 6.17 -4.54
C THR A 200 -19.97 5.88 -4.20
N THR A 201 -20.38 4.62 -4.11
CA THR A 201 -21.77 4.25 -3.83
C THR A 201 -21.92 3.36 -2.60
N ALA A 202 -20.87 2.71 -2.11
CA ALA A 202 -20.95 1.90 -0.90
C ALA A 202 -21.31 2.74 0.34
N ASP A 203 -20.78 3.96 0.43
CA ASP A 203 -21.12 4.91 1.52
C ASP A 203 -22.54 5.49 1.40
N ALA A 204 -23.17 5.41 0.24
CA ALA A 204 -24.48 5.98 -0.05
C ALA A 204 -25.54 4.92 -0.43
N VAL A 205 -25.25 3.64 -0.22
CA VAL A 205 -26.14 2.53 -0.62
C VAL A 205 -27.54 2.64 -0.04
N HIS A 206 -27.68 3.17 1.17
CA HIS A 206 -28.97 3.44 1.81
C HIS A 206 -29.80 4.51 1.09
N THR A 207 -29.16 5.38 0.30
CA THR A 207 -29.83 6.43 -0.50
C THR A 207 -30.26 5.90 -1.87
N PHE A 208 -29.63 4.82 -2.34
CA PHE A 208 -29.86 4.22 -3.65
C PHE A 208 -30.10 2.70 -3.53
N PRO A 209 -31.21 2.27 -2.89
CA PRO A 209 -31.43 0.86 -2.54
C PRO A 209 -31.55 -0.06 -3.76
N ASP A 210 -31.94 0.49 -4.93
CA ASP A 210 -32.12 -0.28 -6.17
C ASP A 210 -30.83 -0.46 -6.99
N ARG A 211 -29.69 0.01 -6.49
CA ARG A 211 -28.39 -0.11 -7.17
C ARG A 211 -27.43 -0.97 -6.37
N GLU A 212 -26.75 -1.87 -7.05
CA GLU A 212 -25.61 -2.57 -6.44
C GLU A 212 -24.53 -1.56 -6.06
N PRO A 213 -23.95 -1.65 -4.86
CA PRO A 213 -22.89 -0.76 -4.42
C PRO A 213 -21.64 -0.96 -5.28
N THR A 214 -20.95 0.13 -5.58
CA THR A 214 -19.61 0.10 -6.15
C THR A 214 -18.60 0.55 -5.08
N TYR A 215 -17.47 -0.13 -5.06
CA TYR A 215 -16.39 0.11 -4.10
C TYR A 215 -15.24 0.94 -4.70
N VAL A 216 -15.57 1.76 -5.72
CA VAL A 216 -14.57 2.64 -6.35
C VAL A 216 -14.15 3.72 -5.37
N VAL A 217 -12.90 3.69 -4.97
CA VAL A 217 -12.32 4.65 -4.03
C VAL A 217 -12.08 6.00 -4.73
N VAL A 218 -12.65 7.07 -4.19
CA VAL A 218 -12.51 8.46 -4.67
C VAL A 218 -11.79 9.37 -3.69
N GLY A 219 -11.55 8.92 -2.46
CA GLY A 219 -10.87 9.69 -1.43
C GLY A 219 -10.63 8.87 -0.17
N ASN A 220 -10.10 9.53 0.85
CA ASN A 220 -9.82 8.92 2.14
C ASN A 220 -10.25 9.87 3.25
N PHE A 221 -10.68 9.30 4.38
CA PHE A 221 -10.91 10.01 5.65
C PHE A 221 -9.86 9.60 6.68
N PRO A 222 -9.27 10.54 7.43
CA PRO A 222 -8.47 10.20 8.58
C PRO A 222 -9.38 9.65 9.69
N LEU A 223 -8.90 8.64 10.39
CA LEU A 223 -9.64 7.97 11.45
C LEU A 223 -8.74 7.78 12.67
N VAL A 224 -9.34 7.91 13.86
CA VAL A 224 -8.72 7.53 15.12
C VAL A 224 -9.47 6.34 15.69
N ILE A 225 -8.77 5.23 15.89
CA ILE A 225 -9.34 4.03 16.51
C ILE A 225 -9.40 4.20 18.03
N ARG A 226 -10.30 3.47 18.69
CA ARG A 226 -10.35 3.41 20.15
C ARG A 226 -9.01 2.91 20.69
N GLU A 227 -8.45 3.57 21.68
CA GLU A 227 -7.17 3.17 22.31
C GLU A 227 -7.17 1.73 22.79
N SER A 228 -8.31 1.21 23.25
CA SER A 228 -8.44 -0.19 23.68
C SER A 228 -8.20 -1.22 22.57
N LEU A 229 -8.13 -0.81 21.31
CA LEU A 229 -7.82 -1.67 20.15
C LEU A 229 -6.37 -1.51 19.68
N LEU A 230 -5.62 -0.54 20.18
CA LEU A 230 -4.24 -0.28 19.73
C LEU A 230 -3.32 -1.47 20.01
N GLU A 231 -3.51 -2.20 21.11
CA GLU A 231 -2.74 -3.41 21.40
C GLU A 231 -2.90 -4.45 20.27
N GLN A 232 -4.14 -4.69 19.80
CA GLN A 232 -4.39 -5.59 18.66
C GLN A 232 -3.78 -5.03 17.37
N VAL A 233 -3.89 -3.73 17.13
CA VAL A 233 -3.33 -3.07 15.93
C VAL A 233 -1.82 -3.28 15.87
N PHE A 234 -1.09 -3.07 16.97
CA PHE A 234 0.35 -3.29 17.02
C PHE A 234 0.69 -4.79 16.92
N ASP A 235 -0.01 -5.67 17.63
CA ASP A 235 0.20 -7.13 17.58
C ASP A 235 0.09 -7.69 16.16
N ILE A 236 -0.91 -7.22 15.38
CA ILE A 236 -1.07 -7.63 13.98
C ILE A 236 0.10 -7.13 13.13
N GLY A 237 0.49 -5.88 13.30
CA GLY A 237 1.61 -5.29 12.58
C GLY A 237 2.93 -6.03 12.85
N ASP A 238 3.24 -6.29 14.12
CA ASP A 238 4.44 -7.04 14.52
C ASP A 238 4.47 -8.45 13.94
N LYS A 239 3.36 -9.19 14.02
CA LYS A 239 3.24 -10.54 13.45
C LYS A 239 3.45 -10.56 11.93
N VAL A 240 2.92 -9.57 11.22
CA VAL A 240 3.11 -9.45 9.76
C VAL A 240 4.58 -9.14 9.43
N VAL A 241 5.22 -8.26 10.19
CA VAL A 241 6.67 -7.98 10.06
C VAL A 241 7.50 -9.24 10.31
N ASP A 242 7.24 -9.94 11.39
CA ASP A 242 8.01 -11.16 11.72
C ASP A 242 7.80 -12.27 10.67
N ALA A 243 6.57 -12.48 10.22
CA ALA A 243 6.26 -13.45 9.17
C ALA A 243 6.92 -13.10 7.82
N SER A 244 7.11 -11.82 7.53
CA SER A 244 7.74 -11.36 6.28
C SER A 244 9.18 -11.83 6.09
N ARG A 245 9.92 -12.05 7.20
CA ARG A 245 11.29 -12.58 7.18
C ARG A 245 11.36 -14.04 6.72
N ASN A 246 10.25 -14.76 6.76
CA ASN A 246 10.17 -16.10 6.19
C ASN A 246 9.89 -16.09 4.67
N LEU A 247 9.55 -14.94 4.10
CA LEU A 247 9.30 -14.75 2.67
C LEU A 247 10.56 -14.27 1.96
N HIS A 248 11.29 -13.37 2.61
CA HIS A 248 12.57 -12.84 2.14
C HIS A 248 13.40 -12.42 3.35
N GLU A 249 14.73 -12.65 3.32
CA GLU A 249 15.65 -12.43 4.44
C GLU A 249 15.58 -11.06 5.10
N LYS A 250 15.35 -9.98 4.28
CA LYS A 250 15.21 -8.62 4.77
C LYS A 250 13.83 -8.35 5.41
N GLY A 251 12.82 -9.15 5.09
CA GLY A 251 11.45 -8.92 5.52
C GLY A 251 10.88 -7.57 5.03
N LEU A 252 9.88 -7.05 5.74
CA LEU A 252 9.33 -5.72 5.51
C LEU A 252 10.34 -4.63 5.86
N ILE A 253 10.36 -3.59 5.04
CA ILE A 253 11.18 -2.39 5.21
C ILE A 253 10.32 -1.17 4.88
N GLY A 254 10.27 -0.20 5.79
CA GLY A 254 9.56 1.05 5.57
C GLY A 254 8.05 0.92 5.66
N PRO A 255 7.30 1.71 4.87
CA PRO A 255 5.85 1.76 4.96
C PRO A 255 5.18 0.51 4.42
N PHE A 256 4.11 0.10 5.09
CA PHE A 256 3.16 -0.87 4.60
C PHE A 256 1.75 -0.55 5.12
N CYS A 257 0.73 -1.11 4.50
CA CYS A 257 -0.64 -0.90 4.91
C CYS A 257 -1.37 -2.23 5.01
N LEU A 258 -2.09 -2.44 6.10
CA LEU A 258 -3.04 -3.54 6.24
C LEU A 258 -4.46 -3.01 6.01
N GLU A 259 -5.15 -3.62 5.06
CA GLU A 259 -6.56 -3.36 4.80
C GLU A 259 -7.40 -4.31 5.65
N THR A 260 -8.22 -3.74 6.50
CA THR A 260 -8.93 -4.52 7.54
C THR A 260 -10.40 -4.17 7.62
N ILE A 261 -11.16 -5.06 8.27
CA ILE A 261 -12.52 -4.79 8.73
C ILE A 261 -12.54 -5.00 10.25
N VAL A 262 -12.97 -3.98 10.98
CA VAL A 262 -13.20 -4.08 12.42
C VAL A 262 -14.66 -4.37 12.65
N THR A 263 -14.96 -5.52 13.28
CA THR A 263 -16.32 -6.00 13.50
C THR A 263 -16.97 -5.35 14.74
N ASP A 264 -18.25 -5.58 14.94
CA ASP A 264 -18.99 -5.14 16.13
C ASP A 264 -18.54 -5.85 17.42
N ALA A 265 -17.92 -7.04 17.30
CA ALA A 265 -17.24 -7.75 18.38
C ALA A 265 -15.79 -7.32 18.59
N PRO A 266 -15.40 -6.11 18.30
CA PRO A 266 -14.07 -5.49 18.07
C PRO A 266 -12.97 -6.45 17.66
N GLU A 267 -13.27 -7.36 16.73
CA GLU A 267 -12.30 -8.25 16.09
C GLU A 267 -11.75 -7.59 14.81
N ILE A 268 -10.44 -7.65 14.60
CA ILE A 268 -9.79 -7.11 13.40
C ILE A 268 -9.56 -8.24 12.40
N VAL A 269 -10.19 -8.16 11.25
CA VAL A 269 -10.06 -9.12 10.14
C VAL A 269 -9.22 -8.48 9.04
N VAL A 270 -8.07 -9.06 8.72
CA VAL A 270 -7.16 -8.58 7.68
C VAL A 270 -7.52 -9.23 6.35
N PHE A 271 -7.62 -8.45 5.28
CA PHE A 271 -7.99 -8.99 3.97
C PHE A 271 -7.06 -8.60 2.81
N GLU A 272 -6.17 -7.61 2.99
CA GLU A 272 -5.19 -7.20 1.97
C GLU A 272 -3.99 -6.51 2.64
N ILE A 273 -2.80 -6.64 2.04
CA ILE A 273 -1.59 -5.90 2.41
C ILE A 273 -1.03 -5.17 1.19
N SER A 274 -0.48 -3.99 1.46
CA SER A 274 0.41 -3.30 0.53
C SER A 274 1.77 -3.15 1.20
N ALA A 275 2.79 -3.81 0.67
CA ALA A 275 4.15 -3.83 1.25
C ALA A 275 5.00 -2.60 0.84
N ARG A 276 4.37 -1.47 0.67
CA ARG A 276 4.94 -0.17 0.22
C ARG A 276 4.03 0.97 0.65
N ILE A 277 4.40 2.22 0.34
CA ILE A 277 3.52 3.36 0.60
C ILE A 277 2.24 3.27 -0.24
N VAL A 278 1.11 3.54 0.40
CA VAL A 278 -0.20 3.67 -0.25
C VAL A 278 -0.73 5.09 -0.14
N ALA A 279 -1.76 5.40 -0.95
CA ALA A 279 -2.49 6.65 -0.80
C ALA A 279 -3.22 6.67 0.54
N GLY A 280 -3.09 7.75 1.27
CA GLY A 280 -3.72 7.96 2.57
C GLY A 280 -3.75 9.43 2.95
N THR A 281 -4.32 9.73 4.09
CA THR A 281 -4.47 11.11 4.58
C THR A 281 -3.23 11.65 5.26
N ASN A 282 -2.28 10.81 5.63
CA ASN A 282 -1.09 11.19 6.39
C ASN A 282 -0.25 12.32 5.74
N PHE A 283 -0.31 12.45 4.40
CA PHE A 283 0.31 13.57 3.70
C PHE A 283 -0.40 14.90 3.99
N TYR A 284 -1.74 14.89 3.95
CA TYR A 284 -2.55 16.10 4.11
C TYR A 284 -2.84 16.41 5.58
N VAL A 285 -2.70 15.41 6.43
CA VAL A 285 -2.88 15.49 7.88
C VAL A 285 -1.62 14.97 8.58
N PRO A 286 -0.48 15.70 8.45
CA PRO A 286 0.81 15.25 8.96
C PRO A 286 0.88 15.23 10.50
N TYR A 287 -0.14 15.71 11.17
CA TYR A 287 -0.35 15.65 12.61
C TYR A 287 -1.26 14.48 13.01
N SER A 288 -1.18 13.35 12.30
CA SER A 288 -1.80 12.13 12.80
C SER A 288 -1.45 11.94 14.29
N PRO A 289 -2.42 11.62 15.16
CA PRO A 289 -2.15 11.50 16.61
C PRO A 289 -1.06 10.47 16.88
N TYR A 290 -0.93 9.47 16.05
CA TYR A 290 0.04 8.39 16.19
C TYR A 290 1.46 8.86 15.89
N THR A 291 1.68 9.59 14.79
CA THR A 291 3.00 10.15 14.48
C THR A 291 3.32 11.34 15.37
N TYR A 292 2.34 12.20 15.67
CA TYR A 292 2.59 13.36 16.52
C TYR A 292 2.96 12.96 17.94
N ALA A 293 2.30 11.96 18.53
CA ALA A 293 2.63 11.46 19.86
C ALA A 293 4.04 10.83 19.96
N LYS A 294 4.62 10.43 18.84
CA LYS A 294 5.98 9.89 18.76
C LYS A 294 7.03 10.97 18.47
N TYR A 295 6.76 11.86 17.50
CA TYR A 295 7.77 12.77 16.94
C TYR A 295 7.65 14.21 17.45
N PHE A 296 6.48 14.61 17.96
CA PHE A 296 6.15 16.00 18.38
C PHE A 296 6.38 17.05 17.27
N GLU A 297 6.36 16.61 16.01
CA GLU A 297 6.47 17.41 14.80
C GLU A 297 5.63 16.81 13.67
N PRO A 298 5.33 17.57 12.59
CA PRO A 298 4.67 17.02 11.43
C PRO A 298 5.49 15.86 10.84
N MET A 299 4.88 14.69 10.71
CA MET A 299 5.53 13.50 10.17
C MET A 299 4.62 12.83 9.16
N SER A 300 4.78 13.17 7.88
CA SER A 300 4.12 12.45 6.79
C SER A 300 4.81 11.12 6.51
N ALA A 301 4.12 10.19 5.85
CA ALA A 301 4.73 8.92 5.46
C ALA A 301 5.95 9.12 4.54
N GLY A 302 5.87 10.08 3.61
CA GLY A 302 7.02 10.44 2.76
C GLY A 302 8.19 11.01 3.54
N ARG A 303 7.91 11.85 4.54
CA ARG A 303 8.96 12.40 5.43
C ARG A 303 9.61 11.31 6.27
N ARG A 304 8.82 10.34 6.76
CA ARG A 304 9.36 9.22 7.53
C ARG A 304 10.26 8.32 6.69
N ILE A 305 9.89 8.10 5.41
CA ILE A 305 10.75 7.39 4.44
C ILE A 305 12.08 8.14 4.26
N ALA A 306 12.01 9.44 3.97
CA ALA A 306 13.20 10.26 3.76
C ALA A 306 14.11 10.28 5.00
N ARG A 307 13.54 10.35 6.19
CA ARG A 307 14.29 10.28 7.46
C ARG A 307 14.96 8.93 7.64
N GLU A 308 14.33 7.82 7.27
CA GLU A 308 14.96 6.50 7.32
C GLU A 308 16.14 6.41 6.36
N ILE A 309 16.00 6.93 5.13
CA ILE A 309 17.11 7.00 4.17
C ILE A 309 18.25 7.85 4.71
N LYS A 310 17.95 9.00 5.31
CA LYS A 310 18.94 9.90 5.91
C LYS A 310 19.72 9.23 7.02
N MET A 311 19.03 8.57 7.96
CA MET A 311 19.65 7.80 9.02
C MET A 311 20.53 6.68 8.48
N ALA A 312 20.03 5.95 7.47
CA ALA A 312 20.79 4.87 6.82
C ALA A 312 22.07 5.36 6.13
N LEU A 313 22.06 6.57 5.56
CA LEU A 313 23.25 7.21 4.98
C LEU A 313 24.23 7.66 6.06
N GLU A 314 23.74 8.26 7.14
CA GLU A 314 24.58 8.71 8.27
C GLU A 314 25.25 7.53 9.00
N GLU A 315 24.56 6.38 9.06
CA GLU A 315 25.08 5.14 9.67
C GLU A 315 25.84 4.22 8.69
N GLU A 316 26.02 4.62 7.42
CA GLU A 316 26.59 3.80 6.33
C GLU A 316 25.87 2.44 6.12
N ARG A 317 24.55 2.41 6.37
CA ARG A 317 23.69 1.23 6.35
C ARG A 317 22.62 1.28 5.25
N ILE A 318 22.87 2.02 4.18
CA ILE A 318 21.86 2.20 3.10
C ILE A 318 21.35 0.86 2.53
N LYS A 319 22.20 -0.17 2.51
CA LYS A 319 21.84 -1.52 2.04
C LYS A 319 20.79 -2.21 2.90
N ASP A 320 20.57 -1.74 4.14
CA ASP A 320 19.56 -2.31 5.04
C ASP A 320 18.15 -1.79 4.68
N VAL A 321 18.05 -0.69 3.94
CA VAL A 321 16.76 -0.02 3.62
C VAL A 321 16.43 0.01 2.13
N VAL A 322 17.33 -0.47 1.24
CA VAL A 322 17.10 -0.55 -0.20
C VAL A 322 17.23 -1.96 -0.73
N SER A 323 16.61 -2.21 -1.91
CA SER A 323 16.72 -3.48 -2.64
C SER A 323 16.97 -3.25 -4.13
#